data_59b381d1403d6b7a4c999099db9a0adb
#
_entry.id   59b381d1403d6b7a4c999099db9a0adb
#
_cell.length_a   1.000
_cell.length_b   1.000
_cell.length_c   1.000
_cell.angle_alpha   90.00
_cell.angle_beta   90.00
_cell.angle_gamma   90.00
#
_symmetry.space_group_name_H-M   'P 1'
#
loop_
_entity.id
_entity.type
_entity.pdbx_description
1 polymer ?
#
loop_
_entity_poly.entity_id
_entity_poly.type
_entity_poly.pdbx_seq_one_letter_code
_entity_poly.pdbx_strand_id
1 'polypeptide(L)'
;MNENQAIINIETTGIDPHKNHIYLINIFTIDRYYNFYSKNNESEEKIIKSAYKILQNKQIISFSEFDIKFINTKLIIYTEFDVINNCIYLQKLIRNYYNSQLSSLKAKDLAANLFDINIDDKSKSVKLYKKISKSNRISDELIEFSKTSMNFKIKLYNYMRKFFEENCAKFDVYSNFVRYLLYDIKKIKNNLEISLITDNKMEIDAMYESTQIKSQGMFITLCLSLHEGYIEDDFVECTMTSMDNNYNLINNYYPLVINGEFIYDNIKELVKYTLTEIFNE
;
A
#
# COMPACT_ATOMS: atom_id res chain seq x y z
N MET A 1 -4.90 -13.87 -6.59
CA MET A 1 -4.50 -12.86 -7.59
C MET A 1 -5.36 -13.05 -8.83
N ASN A 2 -5.75 -12.00 -9.51
CA ASN A 2 -6.53 -12.05 -10.74
C ASN A 2 -5.69 -11.53 -11.94
N GLU A 3 -6.24 -11.61 -13.16
CA GLU A 3 -5.52 -11.22 -14.38
C GLU A 3 -5.10 -9.74 -14.43
N ASN A 4 -5.81 -8.88 -13.69
CA ASN A 4 -5.55 -7.45 -13.64
C ASN A 4 -4.58 -7.06 -12.52
N GLN A 5 -3.89 -8.01 -11.90
CA GLN A 5 -2.94 -7.77 -10.81
C GLN A 5 -1.54 -8.25 -11.16
N ALA A 6 -0.54 -7.55 -10.63
CA ALA A 6 0.86 -7.95 -10.72
C ALA A 6 1.61 -7.63 -9.43
N ILE A 7 2.43 -8.56 -8.95
CA ILE A 7 3.35 -8.34 -7.83
C ILE A 7 4.71 -7.96 -8.41
N ILE A 8 5.33 -6.92 -7.85
CA ILE A 8 6.61 -6.43 -8.33
C ILE A 8 7.70 -6.50 -7.23
N ASN A 9 8.94 -6.75 -7.67
CA ASN A 9 10.14 -6.60 -6.88
C ASN A 9 11.25 -6.00 -7.74
N ILE A 10 11.97 -5.00 -7.22
CA ILE A 10 13.13 -4.44 -7.89
C ILE A 10 14.38 -4.56 -7.03
N GLU A 11 15.50 -4.67 -7.70
CA GLU A 11 16.82 -4.54 -7.08
C GLU A 11 17.56 -3.37 -7.71
N THR A 12 18.18 -2.54 -6.84
CA THR A 12 18.77 -1.27 -7.22
C THR A 12 20.20 -1.14 -6.68
N THR A 13 21.01 -0.30 -7.32
CA THR A 13 22.38 -0.03 -6.87
C THR A 13 22.46 0.85 -5.62
N GLY A 14 21.35 1.40 -5.17
CA GLY A 14 21.20 2.22 -3.97
C GLY A 14 19.80 2.72 -3.80
N ILE A 15 19.57 3.68 -2.91
CA ILE A 15 18.24 4.10 -2.46
C ILE A 15 17.70 5.35 -3.18
N ASP A 16 18.55 6.13 -3.85
CA ASP A 16 18.17 7.35 -4.55
C ASP A 16 17.88 7.06 -6.02
N PRO A 17 16.61 7.16 -6.49
CA PRO A 17 16.26 6.82 -7.85
C PRO A 17 16.87 7.75 -8.92
N HIS A 18 17.31 8.96 -8.56
CA HIS A 18 17.97 9.86 -9.49
C HIS A 18 19.47 9.51 -9.71
N LYS A 19 20.13 8.94 -8.69
CA LYS A 19 21.56 8.63 -8.71
C LYS A 19 21.87 7.16 -8.97
N ASN A 20 20.93 6.29 -8.62
CA ASN A 20 21.10 4.86 -8.69
C ASN A 20 20.25 4.26 -9.81
N HIS A 21 20.59 3.06 -10.26
CA HIS A 21 19.86 2.40 -11.32
C HIS A 21 19.21 1.08 -10.84
N ILE A 22 18.19 0.66 -11.57
CA ILE A 22 17.54 -0.62 -11.41
C ILE A 22 18.30 -1.64 -12.26
N TYR A 23 18.84 -2.67 -11.65
CA TYR A 23 19.53 -3.74 -12.38
C TYR A 23 18.70 -5.00 -12.50
N LEU A 24 17.58 -5.10 -11.77
CA LEU A 24 16.68 -6.24 -11.85
C LEU A 24 15.24 -5.78 -11.56
N ILE A 25 14.33 -6.22 -12.41
CA ILE A 25 12.88 -6.11 -12.20
C ILE A 25 12.30 -7.52 -12.31
N ASN A 26 11.60 -7.95 -11.27
CA ASN A 26 10.78 -9.15 -11.27
C ASN A 26 9.32 -8.77 -11.25
N ILE A 27 8.52 -9.42 -12.05
CA ILE A 27 7.06 -9.26 -12.09
C ILE A 27 6.44 -10.65 -12.06
N PHE A 28 5.49 -10.83 -11.14
CA PHE A 28 4.67 -12.02 -11.06
C PHE A 28 3.21 -11.67 -11.36
N THR A 29 2.66 -12.30 -12.37
CA THR A 29 1.24 -12.24 -12.74
C THR A 29 0.58 -13.59 -12.42
N ILE A 30 -0.71 -13.71 -12.67
CA ILE A 30 -1.44 -14.95 -12.36
C ILE A 30 -0.83 -16.19 -13.04
N ASP A 31 -0.27 -16.01 -14.23
CA ASP A 31 0.16 -17.08 -15.15
C ASP A 31 1.67 -17.08 -15.41
N ARG A 32 2.39 -15.98 -15.10
CA ARG A 32 3.79 -15.82 -15.54
C ARG A 32 4.65 -15.11 -14.52
N TYR A 33 5.93 -15.49 -14.59
CA TYR A 33 7.01 -14.84 -13.88
C TYR A 33 7.99 -14.23 -14.91
N TYR A 34 8.18 -12.90 -14.81
CA TYR A 34 9.06 -12.16 -15.70
C TYR A 34 10.28 -11.65 -14.93
N ASN A 35 11.45 -11.77 -15.56
CA ASN A 35 12.70 -11.27 -15.02
C ASN A 35 13.39 -10.40 -16.06
N PHE A 36 13.70 -9.16 -15.71
CA PHE A 36 14.38 -8.22 -16.56
C PHE A 36 15.68 -7.78 -15.88
N TYR A 37 16.79 -7.89 -16.59
CA TYR A 37 18.12 -7.59 -16.07
C TYR A 37 18.77 -6.47 -16.87
N SER A 38 19.38 -5.53 -16.14
CA SER A 38 20.15 -4.42 -16.70
C SER A 38 21.59 -4.47 -16.25
N LYS A 39 22.52 -4.11 -17.14
CA LYS A 39 23.96 -4.01 -16.86
C LYS A 39 24.45 -2.58 -16.80
N ASN A 40 23.77 -1.65 -17.44
CA ASN A 40 24.11 -0.24 -17.57
C ASN A 40 22.84 0.60 -17.83
N ASN A 41 22.97 1.90 -17.95
CA ASN A 41 21.86 2.82 -18.13
C ASN A 41 21.04 2.54 -19.42
N GLU A 42 21.69 2.21 -20.54
CA GLU A 42 20.97 1.89 -21.79
C GLU A 42 20.11 0.63 -21.65
N SER A 43 20.63 -0.38 -20.95
CA SER A 43 19.86 -1.58 -20.66
C SER A 43 18.81 -1.36 -19.57
N GLU A 44 19.01 -0.39 -18.66
CA GLU A 44 18.01 0.02 -17.68
C GLU A 44 16.77 0.58 -18.36
N GLU A 45 16.91 1.50 -19.31
CA GLU A 45 15.79 2.03 -20.10
C GLU A 45 14.98 0.91 -20.77
N LYS A 46 15.70 -0.05 -21.39
CA LYS A 46 15.03 -1.20 -22.06
C LYS A 46 14.19 -2.05 -21.09
N ILE A 47 14.75 -2.36 -19.90
CA ILE A 47 14.00 -3.18 -18.94
C ILE A 47 12.83 -2.41 -18.33
N ILE A 48 12.94 -1.11 -18.13
CA ILE A 48 11.84 -0.25 -17.67
C ILE A 48 10.71 -0.24 -18.70
N LYS A 49 11.00 0.01 -19.98
CA LYS A 49 10.01 -0.04 -21.06
C LYS A 49 9.32 -1.41 -21.19
N SER A 50 10.09 -2.49 -21.03
CA SER A 50 9.55 -3.85 -21.09
C SER A 50 8.65 -4.17 -19.89
N ALA A 51 9.08 -3.77 -18.68
CA ALA A 51 8.29 -3.93 -17.47
C ALA A 51 6.98 -3.13 -17.54
N TYR A 52 7.04 -1.87 -18.00
CA TYR A 52 5.85 -1.02 -18.14
C TYR A 52 4.76 -1.65 -19.00
N LYS A 53 5.13 -2.27 -20.14
CA LYS A 53 4.16 -2.96 -21.03
C LYS A 53 3.37 -4.06 -20.31
N ILE A 54 3.94 -4.67 -19.27
CA ILE A 54 3.26 -5.70 -18.47
C ILE A 54 2.44 -5.06 -17.35
N LEU A 55 2.93 -3.96 -16.77
CA LEU A 55 2.36 -3.31 -15.59
C LEU A 55 1.23 -2.33 -15.95
N GLN A 56 1.24 -1.73 -17.14
CA GLN A 56 0.19 -0.81 -17.58
C GLN A 56 -1.19 -1.47 -17.45
N ASN A 57 -2.16 -0.72 -16.96
CA ASN A 57 -3.55 -1.16 -16.73
C ASN A 57 -3.72 -2.26 -15.65
N LYS A 58 -2.66 -2.59 -14.89
CA LYS A 58 -2.76 -3.53 -13.77
C LYS A 58 -2.78 -2.80 -12.43
N GLN A 59 -3.38 -3.45 -11.45
CA GLN A 59 -3.18 -3.09 -10.05
C GLN A 59 -1.84 -3.68 -9.59
N ILE A 60 -0.92 -2.82 -9.20
CA ILE A 60 0.42 -3.23 -8.82
C ILE A 60 0.50 -3.47 -7.32
N ILE A 61 0.98 -4.63 -6.94
CA ILE A 61 1.20 -5.02 -5.55
C ILE A 61 2.70 -4.96 -5.28
N SER A 62 3.09 -4.14 -4.33
CA SER A 62 4.47 -4.01 -3.87
C SER A 62 4.55 -4.18 -2.36
N PHE A 63 5.73 -4.53 -1.84
CA PHE A 63 5.94 -4.56 -0.40
C PHE A 63 5.81 -3.17 0.22
N SER A 64 6.46 -2.17 -0.37
CA SER A 64 6.46 -0.77 0.09
C SER A 64 6.42 0.19 -1.09
N GLU A 65 6.34 1.47 -0.81
CA GLU A 65 6.36 2.53 -1.83
C GLU A 65 7.69 2.61 -2.61
N PHE A 66 8.76 2.05 -2.06
CA PHE A 66 10.11 2.13 -2.64
C PHE A 66 10.17 1.66 -4.09
N ASP A 67 9.63 0.45 -4.38
CA ASP A 67 9.71 -0.14 -5.71
C ASP A 67 9.00 0.74 -6.76
N ILE A 68 7.82 1.23 -6.42
CA ILE A 68 7.00 2.04 -7.34
C ILE A 68 7.56 3.45 -7.51
N LYS A 69 8.00 4.09 -6.41
CA LYS A 69 8.66 5.40 -6.48
C LYS A 69 9.90 5.35 -7.38
N PHE A 70 10.69 4.28 -7.26
CA PHE A 70 11.89 4.11 -8.07
C PHE A 70 11.56 3.92 -9.55
N ILE A 71 10.61 3.04 -9.88
CA ILE A 71 10.15 2.82 -11.26
C ILE A 71 9.56 4.09 -11.86
N ASN A 72 8.67 4.78 -11.15
CA ASN A 72 8.04 5.99 -11.64
C ASN A 72 9.07 7.10 -11.92
N THR A 73 10.06 7.26 -11.06
CA THR A 73 11.16 8.19 -11.34
C THR A 73 11.91 7.82 -12.62
N LYS A 74 12.18 6.53 -12.84
CA LYS A 74 12.85 6.06 -14.06
C LYS A 74 11.97 6.17 -15.31
N LEU A 75 10.67 5.95 -15.19
CA LEU A 75 9.71 6.20 -16.28
C LEU A 75 9.78 7.65 -16.73
N ILE A 76 9.76 8.61 -15.79
CA ILE A 76 9.87 10.04 -16.08
C ILE A 76 11.20 10.39 -16.75
N ILE A 77 12.30 9.76 -16.32
CA ILE A 77 13.65 10.04 -16.86
C ILE A 77 13.83 9.47 -18.29
N TYR A 78 13.33 8.27 -18.55
CA TYR A 78 13.64 7.52 -19.76
C TYR A 78 12.52 7.47 -20.79
N THR A 79 11.29 7.88 -20.44
CA THR A 79 10.13 7.68 -21.29
C THR A 79 9.14 8.83 -21.18
N GLU A 80 8.18 8.87 -22.09
CA GLU A 80 6.96 9.72 -22.01
C GLU A 80 5.75 8.91 -21.48
N PHE A 81 5.98 7.75 -20.89
CA PHE A 81 4.90 6.92 -20.36
C PHE A 81 4.33 7.49 -19.07
N ASP A 82 3.06 7.21 -18.83
CA ASP A 82 2.40 7.57 -17.60
C ASP A 82 3.01 6.87 -16.39
N VAL A 83 2.96 7.52 -15.23
CA VAL A 83 3.36 6.92 -13.97
C VAL A 83 2.36 5.86 -13.50
N ILE A 84 2.84 4.88 -12.77
CA ILE A 84 2.04 3.82 -12.18
C ILE A 84 1.40 4.35 -10.88
N ASN A 85 0.06 4.47 -10.86
CA ASN A 85 -0.68 5.03 -9.73
C ASN A 85 -1.56 4.00 -9.00
N ASN A 86 -2.00 2.94 -9.69
CA ASN A 86 -2.88 1.93 -9.09
C ASN A 86 -2.04 0.89 -8.31
N CYS A 87 -1.68 1.23 -7.06
CA CYS A 87 -0.73 0.45 -6.26
C CYS A 87 -1.29 0.08 -4.88
N ILE A 88 -1.05 -1.17 -4.46
CA ILE A 88 -1.26 -1.66 -3.10
C ILE A 88 0.11 -1.91 -2.45
N TYR A 89 0.32 -1.34 -1.27
CA TYR A 89 1.54 -1.52 -0.48
C TYR A 89 1.25 -2.42 0.70
N LEU A 90 1.76 -3.66 0.66
CA LEU A 90 1.49 -4.67 1.69
C LEU A 90 1.96 -4.24 3.09
N GLN A 91 3.04 -3.48 3.17
CA GLN A 91 3.55 -2.96 4.44
C GLN A 91 2.55 -2.02 5.14
N LYS A 92 1.76 -1.24 4.38
CA LYS A 92 0.72 -0.36 4.97
C LYS A 92 -0.40 -1.19 5.60
N LEU A 93 -0.89 -2.20 4.88
CA LEU A 93 -1.91 -3.11 5.42
C LEU A 93 -1.43 -3.79 6.71
N ILE A 94 -0.19 -4.32 6.72
CA ILE A 94 0.36 -4.97 7.90
C ILE A 94 0.48 -3.99 9.07
N ARG A 95 0.93 -2.77 8.82
CA ARG A 95 1.05 -1.74 9.85
C ARG A 95 -0.28 -1.50 10.55
N ASN A 96 -1.36 -1.37 9.80
CA ASN A 96 -2.67 -1.04 10.35
C ASN A 96 -3.30 -2.16 11.19
N TYR A 97 -2.94 -3.42 10.93
CA TYR A 97 -3.59 -4.57 11.58
C TYR A 97 -2.67 -5.34 12.54
N TYR A 98 -1.36 -5.19 12.43
CA TYR A 98 -0.40 -5.97 13.20
C TYR A 98 0.65 -5.14 13.94
N ASN A 99 0.55 -3.81 13.93
CA ASN A 99 1.58 -2.93 14.51
C ASN A 99 1.87 -3.24 15.99
N SER A 100 0.84 -3.57 16.77
CA SER A 100 0.98 -3.92 18.20
C SER A 100 1.55 -5.32 18.45
N GLN A 101 1.55 -6.19 17.42
CA GLN A 101 1.94 -7.61 17.55
C GLN A 101 3.33 -7.90 16.97
N LEU A 102 3.86 -6.99 16.15
CA LEU A 102 5.11 -7.18 15.42
C LEU A 102 6.17 -6.19 15.90
N SER A 103 7.31 -6.70 16.31
CA SER A 103 8.46 -5.90 16.75
C SER A 103 9.12 -5.11 15.60
N SER A 104 8.87 -5.47 14.36
CA SER A 104 9.44 -4.82 13.17
C SER A 104 8.57 -5.05 11.93
N LEU A 105 8.47 -4.00 11.10
CA LEU A 105 7.81 -4.05 9.78
C LEU A 105 8.80 -4.16 8.61
N LYS A 106 10.07 -4.47 8.89
CA LYS A 106 11.07 -4.68 7.83
C LYS A 106 10.80 -6.01 7.11
N ALA A 107 11.00 -6.05 5.79
CA ALA A 107 10.75 -7.25 4.99
C ALA A 107 11.44 -8.50 5.52
N LYS A 108 12.71 -8.36 5.99
CA LYS A 108 13.49 -9.45 6.55
C LYS A 108 12.82 -10.06 7.80
N ASP A 109 12.41 -9.19 8.73
CA ASP A 109 11.84 -9.63 10.00
C ASP A 109 10.45 -10.24 9.80
N LEU A 110 9.64 -9.65 8.89
CA LEU A 110 8.33 -10.20 8.52
C LEU A 110 8.47 -11.56 7.82
N ALA A 111 9.46 -11.72 6.94
CA ALA A 111 9.69 -12.97 6.24
C ALA A 111 10.06 -14.09 7.21
N ALA A 112 10.93 -13.81 8.18
CA ALA A 112 11.31 -14.76 9.22
C ALA A 112 10.13 -15.07 10.17
N ASN A 113 9.46 -14.04 10.69
CA ASN A 113 8.44 -14.22 11.72
C ASN A 113 7.14 -14.86 11.21
N LEU A 114 6.72 -14.52 9.98
CA LEU A 114 5.44 -15.00 9.44
C LEU A 114 5.57 -16.27 8.58
N PHE A 115 6.73 -16.52 7.98
CA PHE A 115 6.86 -17.57 6.96
C PHE A 115 8.08 -18.47 7.10
N ASP A 116 8.92 -18.25 8.11
CA ASP A 116 10.21 -18.95 8.27
C ASP A 116 11.09 -18.84 7.00
N ILE A 117 11.06 -17.66 6.36
CA ILE A 117 11.87 -17.36 5.18
C ILE A 117 13.04 -16.46 5.61
N ASN A 118 14.26 -16.92 5.35
CA ASN A 118 15.44 -16.08 5.55
C ASN A 118 15.72 -15.27 4.28
N ILE A 119 15.46 -13.95 4.35
CA ILE A 119 15.82 -13.00 3.30
C ILE A 119 17.12 -12.32 3.71
N ASP A 120 18.13 -12.43 2.87
CA ASP A 120 19.39 -11.71 3.05
C ASP A 120 19.20 -10.19 2.98
N ASP A 121 20.09 -9.45 3.63
CA ASP A 121 20.10 -8.00 3.58
C ASP A 121 20.28 -7.48 2.13
N LYS A 122 19.62 -6.38 1.79
CA LYS A 122 19.77 -5.69 0.48
C LYS A 122 21.22 -5.32 0.15
N SER A 123 22.09 -5.16 1.14
CA SER A 123 23.54 -4.98 0.92
C SER A 123 24.19 -6.14 0.17
N LYS A 124 23.63 -7.37 0.31
CA LYS A 124 24.12 -8.56 -0.41
C LYS A 124 23.80 -8.45 -1.91
N SER A 125 22.61 -7.99 -2.28
CA SER A 125 22.23 -7.85 -3.69
C SER A 125 23.12 -6.83 -4.42
N VAL A 126 23.48 -5.72 -3.76
CA VAL A 126 24.41 -4.72 -4.31
C VAL A 126 25.81 -5.30 -4.50
N LYS A 127 26.30 -6.12 -3.56
CA LYS A 127 27.60 -6.82 -3.69
C LYS A 127 27.58 -7.82 -4.84
N LEU A 128 26.49 -8.58 -5.01
CA LEU A 128 26.31 -9.53 -6.11
C LEU A 128 26.29 -8.80 -7.46
N TYR A 129 25.56 -7.67 -7.54
CA TYR A 129 25.55 -6.85 -8.74
C TYR A 129 26.97 -6.34 -9.13
N LYS A 130 27.77 -5.87 -8.18
CA LYS A 130 29.16 -5.44 -8.42
C LYS A 130 30.05 -6.57 -8.99
N LYS A 131 29.78 -7.82 -8.64
CA LYS A 131 30.46 -8.98 -9.26
C LYS A 131 30.02 -9.18 -10.71
N ILE A 132 28.73 -9.01 -11.00
CA ILE A 132 28.13 -9.19 -12.33
C ILE A 132 28.62 -8.12 -13.29
N SER A 133 28.69 -6.87 -12.88
CA SER A 133 29.19 -5.76 -13.71
C SER A 133 30.60 -5.99 -14.23
N LYS A 134 31.39 -6.84 -13.54
CA LYS A 134 32.76 -7.23 -13.95
C LYS A 134 32.79 -8.47 -14.85
N SER A 135 31.85 -9.40 -14.71
CA SER A 135 31.90 -10.72 -15.38
C SER A 135 31.00 -10.86 -16.60
N ASN A 136 30.14 -9.88 -16.87
CA ASN A 136 29.16 -9.89 -17.97
C ASN A 136 28.12 -11.02 -17.90
N ARG A 137 28.08 -11.80 -16.83
CA ARG A 137 27.10 -12.88 -16.59
C ARG A 137 26.31 -12.63 -15.31
N ILE A 138 25.01 -12.89 -15.39
CA ILE A 138 24.15 -12.88 -14.21
C ILE A 138 24.52 -14.10 -13.37
N SER A 139 24.78 -13.91 -12.08
CA SER A 139 25.12 -15.02 -11.20
C SER A 139 23.85 -15.75 -10.74
N ASP A 140 23.95 -17.07 -10.60
CA ASP A 140 22.87 -17.89 -10.06
C ASP A 140 22.48 -17.44 -8.64
N GLU A 141 23.46 -16.95 -7.86
CA GLU A 141 23.23 -16.37 -6.52
C GLU A 141 22.30 -15.15 -6.57
N LEU A 142 22.40 -14.27 -7.59
CA LEU A 142 21.51 -13.11 -7.71
C LEU A 142 20.09 -13.56 -8.13
N ILE A 143 20.00 -14.52 -9.00
CA ILE A 143 18.72 -15.10 -9.43
C ILE A 143 18.02 -15.71 -8.22
N GLU A 144 18.72 -16.49 -7.41
CA GLU A 144 18.15 -17.13 -6.22
C GLU A 144 17.76 -16.11 -5.14
N PHE A 145 18.60 -15.12 -4.86
CA PHE A 145 18.27 -14.02 -3.98
C PHE A 145 16.98 -13.33 -4.39
N SER A 146 16.85 -13.03 -5.67
CA SER A 146 15.69 -12.34 -6.23
C SER A 146 14.42 -13.19 -6.18
N LYS A 147 14.52 -14.49 -6.47
CA LYS A 147 13.40 -15.45 -6.32
C LYS A 147 12.92 -15.54 -4.88
N THR A 148 13.83 -15.59 -3.92
CA THR A 148 13.50 -15.63 -2.49
C THR A 148 12.73 -14.37 -2.06
N SER A 149 13.20 -13.19 -2.48
CA SER A 149 12.52 -11.91 -2.22
C SER A 149 11.12 -11.86 -2.84
N MET A 150 10.96 -12.34 -4.08
CA MET A 150 9.67 -12.39 -4.75
C MET A 150 8.73 -13.42 -4.10
N ASN A 151 9.23 -14.59 -3.74
CA ASN A 151 8.45 -15.64 -3.05
C ASN A 151 7.88 -15.13 -1.72
N PHE A 152 8.68 -14.39 -0.95
CA PHE A 152 8.17 -13.71 0.23
C PHE A 152 7.00 -12.77 -0.09
N LYS A 153 7.13 -11.90 -1.10
CA LYS A 153 6.05 -10.96 -1.48
C LYS A 153 4.78 -11.70 -1.91
N ILE A 154 4.91 -12.80 -2.66
CA ILE A 154 3.77 -13.64 -3.06
C ILE A 154 3.09 -14.28 -1.85
N LYS A 155 3.86 -14.85 -0.91
CA LYS A 155 3.30 -15.42 0.32
C LYS A 155 2.63 -14.36 1.17
N LEU A 156 3.25 -13.19 1.30
CA LEU A 156 2.69 -12.07 2.05
C LEU A 156 1.38 -11.56 1.42
N TYR A 157 1.34 -11.42 0.10
CA TYR A 157 0.10 -11.07 -0.60
C TYR A 157 -1.01 -12.08 -0.35
N ASN A 158 -0.74 -13.38 -0.44
CA ASN A 158 -1.72 -14.43 -0.20
C ASN A 158 -2.20 -14.43 1.27
N TYR A 159 -1.29 -14.20 2.21
CA TYR A 159 -1.60 -14.04 3.63
C TYR A 159 -2.53 -12.83 3.87
N MET A 160 -2.20 -11.67 3.30
CA MET A 160 -3.02 -10.46 3.43
C MET A 160 -4.37 -10.59 2.71
N ARG A 161 -4.44 -11.32 1.59
CA ARG A 161 -5.72 -11.62 0.93
C ARG A 161 -6.62 -12.48 1.80
N LYS A 162 -6.08 -13.53 2.43
CA LYS A 162 -6.83 -14.36 3.38
C LYS A 162 -7.29 -13.53 4.58
N PHE A 163 -6.39 -12.69 5.12
CA PHE A 163 -6.74 -11.76 6.19
C PHE A 163 -7.88 -10.83 5.77
N PHE A 164 -7.87 -10.29 4.54
CA PHE A 164 -8.97 -9.48 4.01
C PHE A 164 -10.30 -10.27 4.01
N GLU A 165 -10.29 -11.49 3.51
CA GLU A 165 -11.50 -12.34 3.46
C GLU A 165 -12.09 -12.61 4.86
N GLU A 166 -11.24 -12.73 5.87
CA GLU A 166 -11.63 -13.05 7.25
C GLU A 166 -12.01 -11.81 8.09
N ASN A 167 -11.44 -10.64 7.80
CA ASN A 167 -11.52 -9.47 8.69
C ASN A 167 -12.12 -8.22 8.03
N CYS A 168 -12.57 -8.29 6.78
CA CYS A 168 -13.17 -7.14 6.11
C CYS A 168 -14.50 -6.75 6.75
N ALA A 169 -14.72 -5.45 6.89
CA ALA A 169 -16.04 -4.89 7.14
C ALA A 169 -16.88 -4.90 5.84
N LYS A 170 -18.19 -4.74 5.97
CA LYS A 170 -19.12 -4.75 4.85
C LYS A 170 -20.06 -3.57 4.97
N PHE A 171 -20.44 -3.03 3.83
CA PHE A 171 -21.55 -2.09 3.71
C PHE A 171 -22.37 -2.44 2.46
N ASP A 172 -23.64 -2.06 2.48
CA ASP A 172 -24.58 -2.31 1.39
C ASP A 172 -24.50 -1.19 0.35
N VAL A 173 -24.52 -1.57 -0.93
CA VAL A 173 -24.63 -0.65 -2.06
C VAL A 173 -25.67 -1.20 -3.01
N TYR A 174 -26.86 -0.58 -3.05
CA TYR A 174 -27.95 -0.99 -3.96
C TYR A 174 -28.18 -2.51 -3.98
N SER A 175 -28.36 -3.13 -2.81
CA SER A 175 -28.57 -4.58 -2.63
C SER A 175 -27.34 -5.48 -2.90
N ASN A 176 -26.17 -4.92 -3.06
CA ASN A 176 -24.93 -5.65 -3.11
C ASN A 176 -24.03 -5.30 -1.91
N PHE A 177 -23.31 -6.28 -1.41
CA PHE A 177 -22.31 -6.04 -0.36
C PHE A 177 -20.99 -5.64 -0.97
N VAL A 178 -20.38 -4.58 -0.45
CA VAL A 178 -18.99 -4.22 -0.71
C VAL A 178 -18.19 -4.48 0.56
N ARG A 179 -17.10 -5.22 0.40
CA ARG A 179 -16.17 -5.49 1.50
C ARG A 179 -15.02 -4.50 1.45
N TYR A 180 -14.60 -4.03 2.61
CA TYR A 180 -13.50 -3.09 2.73
C TYR A 180 -12.60 -3.36 3.92
N LEU A 181 -11.36 -2.89 3.83
CA LEU A 181 -10.40 -2.77 4.93
C LEU A 181 -9.84 -1.36 4.99
N LEU A 182 -9.55 -0.91 6.20
CA LEU A 182 -8.78 0.30 6.43
C LEU A 182 -7.36 0.12 5.84
N TYR A 183 -6.99 0.99 4.89
CA TYR A 183 -5.72 0.89 4.18
C TYR A 183 -4.65 1.87 4.67
N ASP A 184 -5.03 3.13 4.86
CA ASP A 184 -4.10 4.18 5.29
C ASP A 184 -4.86 5.27 6.06
N ILE A 185 -4.21 5.90 7.03
CA ILE A 185 -4.72 7.07 7.73
C ILE A 185 -3.63 8.11 7.72
N LYS A 186 -3.96 9.33 7.30
CA LYS A 186 -3.05 10.46 7.27
C LYS A 186 -3.70 11.69 7.84
N LYS A 187 -2.99 12.36 8.72
CA LYS A 187 -3.33 13.72 9.12
C LYS A 187 -2.62 14.72 8.21
N ILE A 188 -3.38 15.60 7.57
CA ILE A 188 -2.89 16.67 6.70
C ILE A 188 -3.41 18.00 7.22
N LYS A 189 -2.60 18.70 8.00
CA LYS A 189 -3.02 19.90 8.74
C LYS A 189 -4.23 19.57 9.64
N ASN A 190 -5.35 20.25 9.45
CA ASN A 190 -6.60 20.06 10.19
C ASN A 190 -7.56 19.07 9.50
N ASN A 191 -7.07 18.22 8.62
CA ASN A 191 -7.88 17.19 7.97
C ASN A 191 -7.34 15.80 8.27
N LEU A 192 -8.25 14.85 8.36
CA LEU A 192 -7.94 13.43 8.41
C LEU A 192 -8.36 12.79 7.08
N GLU A 193 -7.40 12.18 6.42
CA GLU A 193 -7.63 11.40 5.21
C GLU A 193 -7.57 9.91 5.57
N ILE A 194 -8.69 9.22 5.39
CA ILE A 194 -8.85 7.79 5.66
C ILE A 194 -9.01 7.09 4.32
N SER A 195 -8.07 6.22 3.97
CA SER A 195 -8.14 5.40 2.76
C SER A 195 -8.57 3.99 3.09
N LEU A 196 -9.52 3.47 2.33
CA LEU A 196 -10.02 2.10 2.40
C LEU A 196 -9.64 1.37 1.12
N ILE A 197 -9.40 0.07 1.22
CA ILE A 197 -9.31 -0.82 0.06
C ILE A 197 -10.56 -1.68 0.00
N THR A 198 -11.18 -1.80 -1.17
CA THR A 198 -12.40 -2.58 -1.42
C THR A 198 -12.13 -3.81 -2.28
N ASP A 199 -13.04 -4.77 -2.27
CA ASP A 199 -12.97 -5.95 -3.14
C ASP A 199 -13.45 -5.69 -4.57
N ASN A 200 -14.17 -4.59 -4.79
CA ASN A 200 -14.69 -4.18 -6.09
C ASN A 200 -14.28 -2.75 -6.44
N LYS A 201 -14.21 -2.45 -7.73
CA LYS A 201 -14.09 -1.07 -8.19
C LYS A 201 -15.38 -0.33 -7.93
N MET A 202 -15.25 0.90 -7.44
CA MET A 202 -16.37 1.78 -7.16
C MET A 202 -16.14 3.15 -7.80
N GLU A 203 -17.23 3.81 -8.15
CA GLU A 203 -17.24 5.20 -8.59
C GLU A 203 -18.09 5.99 -7.58
N ILE A 204 -17.44 6.72 -6.70
CA ILE A 204 -18.05 7.54 -5.67
C ILE A 204 -17.40 8.92 -5.72
N ASP A 205 -18.21 9.96 -5.79
CA ASP A 205 -17.83 11.34 -5.49
C ASP A 205 -19.01 11.96 -4.76
N ALA A 206 -18.95 11.94 -3.44
CA ALA A 206 -20.06 12.32 -2.57
C ALA A 206 -19.59 13.20 -1.41
N MET A 207 -20.52 13.95 -0.84
CA MET A 207 -20.35 14.66 0.42
C MET A 207 -21.41 14.16 1.39
N TYR A 208 -20.98 13.77 2.58
CA TYR A 208 -21.88 13.45 3.67
C TYR A 208 -21.46 14.23 4.91
N GLU A 209 -22.35 15.06 5.44
CA GLU A 209 -22.02 16.04 6.48
C GLU A 209 -20.79 16.89 6.10
N SER A 210 -19.71 16.83 6.88
CA SER A 210 -18.43 17.51 6.61
C SER A 210 -17.40 16.59 5.93
N THR A 211 -17.79 15.36 5.55
CA THR A 211 -16.89 14.34 4.98
C THR A 211 -17.00 14.30 3.47
N GLN A 212 -15.90 14.58 2.78
CA GLN A 212 -15.80 14.32 1.35
C GLN A 212 -15.37 12.87 1.11
N ILE A 213 -16.05 12.18 0.19
CA ILE A 213 -15.80 10.78 -0.14
C ILE A 213 -15.56 10.65 -1.63
N LYS A 214 -14.42 10.08 -1.97
CA LYS A 214 -14.01 9.83 -3.36
C LYS A 214 -13.52 8.41 -3.52
N SER A 215 -13.78 7.83 -4.68
CA SER A 215 -13.17 6.55 -5.06
C SER A 215 -12.26 6.69 -6.27
N GLN A 216 -11.23 5.86 -6.27
CA GLN A 216 -10.34 5.66 -7.40
C GLN A 216 -10.00 4.16 -7.52
N GLY A 217 -10.65 3.50 -8.46
CA GLY A 217 -10.48 2.04 -8.64
C GLY A 217 -11.01 1.27 -7.44
N MET A 218 -10.13 0.56 -6.73
CA MET A 218 -10.48 -0.21 -5.51
C MET A 218 -10.23 0.58 -4.21
N PHE A 219 -9.97 1.87 -4.29
CA PHE A 219 -9.75 2.71 -3.11
C PHE A 219 -10.91 3.66 -2.91
N ILE A 220 -11.35 3.80 -1.67
CA ILE A 220 -12.26 4.86 -1.22
C ILE A 220 -11.47 5.72 -0.25
N THR A 221 -11.52 7.03 -0.43
CA THR A 221 -10.90 8.00 0.45
C THR A 221 -11.96 8.88 1.08
N LEU A 222 -11.98 8.92 2.41
CA LEU A 222 -12.78 9.85 3.20
C LEU A 222 -11.85 10.97 3.68
N CYS A 223 -12.26 12.21 3.46
CA CYS A 223 -11.55 13.38 3.96
C CYS A 223 -12.47 14.14 4.92
N LEU A 224 -12.07 14.23 6.18
CA LEU A 224 -12.85 14.87 7.26
C LEU A 224 -12.07 16.06 7.82
N SER A 225 -12.80 17.09 8.27
CA SER A 225 -12.21 18.19 9.02
C SER A 225 -12.06 17.80 10.51
N LEU A 226 -10.91 18.12 11.10
CA LEU A 226 -10.63 17.92 12.51
C LEU A 226 -10.77 19.26 13.27
N HIS A 227 -11.38 19.17 14.42
CA HIS A 227 -11.52 20.25 15.39
C HIS A 227 -10.77 19.88 16.68
N GLU A 228 -9.94 20.78 17.15
CA GLU A 228 -9.12 20.59 18.34
C GLU A 228 -9.87 20.97 19.61
N GLY A 229 -9.65 20.23 20.69
CA GLY A 229 -10.27 20.48 21.99
C GLY A 229 -9.61 19.68 23.11
N TYR A 230 -10.26 19.65 24.27
CA TYR A 230 -9.84 18.88 25.43
C TYR A 230 -11.02 18.07 25.97
N ILE A 231 -10.74 16.84 26.35
CA ILE A 231 -11.63 16.00 27.17
C ILE A 231 -10.85 15.73 28.46
N GLU A 232 -11.33 16.31 29.58
CA GLU A 232 -10.56 16.34 30.83
C GLU A 232 -9.18 16.96 30.59
N ASP A 233 -8.10 16.20 30.79
CA ASP A 233 -6.71 16.66 30.61
C ASP A 233 -6.13 16.22 29.24
N ASP A 234 -6.86 15.44 28.45
CA ASP A 234 -6.39 14.92 27.18
C ASP A 234 -6.67 15.90 26.04
N PHE A 235 -5.65 16.20 25.21
CA PHE A 235 -5.83 16.91 23.96
C PHE A 235 -6.45 15.97 22.92
N VAL A 236 -7.59 16.39 22.35
CA VAL A 236 -8.35 15.58 21.40
C VAL A 236 -8.58 16.33 20.10
N GLU A 237 -8.63 15.55 19.03
CA GLU A 237 -9.06 16.02 17.71
C GLU A 237 -10.28 15.23 17.29
N CYS A 238 -11.36 15.94 17.05
CA CYS A 238 -12.68 15.38 16.79
C CYS A 238 -13.16 15.78 15.38
N THR A 239 -14.04 14.98 14.79
CA THR A 239 -14.88 15.42 13.67
C THR A 239 -16.30 15.68 14.13
N MET A 240 -17.03 16.53 13.37
CA MET A 240 -18.47 16.71 13.60
C MET A 240 -19.23 15.63 12.81
N THR A 241 -20.17 14.95 13.49
CA THR A 241 -21.01 13.93 12.89
C THR A 241 -22.32 13.82 13.69
N SER A 242 -23.40 13.40 13.02
CA SER A 242 -24.67 13.05 13.68
C SER A 242 -24.64 11.68 14.36
N MET A 243 -23.54 10.95 14.24
CA MET A 243 -23.37 9.65 14.90
C MET A 243 -23.42 9.81 16.42
N ASP A 244 -24.28 9.02 17.09
CA ASP A 244 -24.32 8.95 18.54
C ASP A 244 -22.97 8.51 19.11
N ASN A 245 -22.50 9.18 20.15
CA ASN A 245 -21.25 8.83 20.81
C ASN A 245 -21.44 8.71 22.34
N ASN A 246 -20.61 7.88 22.96
CA ASN A 246 -20.64 7.63 24.41
C ASN A 246 -19.79 8.64 25.22
N TYR A 247 -19.24 9.69 24.57
CA TYR A 247 -18.27 10.59 25.19
C TYR A 247 -18.90 11.81 25.87
N ASN A 248 -20.25 11.92 25.90
CA ASN A 248 -20.96 13.07 26.45
C ASN A 248 -20.46 14.43 25.95
N LEU A 249 -19.95 14.47 24.72
CA LEU A 249 -19.40 15.67 24.13
C LEU A 249 -20.53 16.62 23.70
N ILE A 250 -20.30 17.91 23.91
CA ILE A 250 -21.20 18.95 23.42
C ILE A 250 -21.07 19.01 21.88
N ASN A 251 -22.20 19.12 21.17
CA ASN A 251 -22.25 19.40 19.73
C ASN A 251 -21.84 18.29 18.77
N ASN A 252 -22.16 17.03 19.01
CA ASN A 252 -21.92 15.94 18.06
C ASN A 252 -20.47 15.78 17.61
N TYR A 253 -19.51 16.12 18.45
CA TYR A 253 -18.10 15.85 18.19
C TYR A 253 -17.75 14.40 18.49
N TYR A 254 -17.05 13.78 17.55
CA TYR A 254 -16.61 12.39 17.68
C TYR A 254 -15.08 12.34 17.67
N PRO A 255 -14.42 11.89 18.76
CA PRO A 255 -12.98 11.92 18.89
C PRO A 255 -12.31 10.87 18.02
N LEU A 256 -11.30 11.27 17.26
CA LEU A 256 -10.55 10.43 16.34
C LEU A 256 -9.05 10.35 16.68
N VAL A 257 -8.54 11.35 17.40
CA VAL A 257 -7.15 11.42 17.83
C VAL A 257 -7.11 11.88 19.29
N ILE A 258 -6.33 11.21 20.15
CA ILE A 258 -6.05 11.60 21.52
C ILE A 258 -4.54 11.71 21.71
N ASN A 259 -4.07 12.86 22.17
CA ASN A 259 -2.64 13.15 22.42
C ASN A 259 -1.74 12.81 21.22
N GLY A 260 -2.26 13.00 20.00
CA GLY A 260 -1.56 12.72 18.74
C GLY A 260 -1.63 11.26 18.26
N GLU A 261 -2.32 10.37 18.98
CA GLU A 261 -2.50 8.97 18.60
C GLU A 261 -3.91 8.72 18.04
N PHE A 262 -4.01 7.98 16.96
CA PHE A 262 -5.28 7.62 16.32
C PHE A 262 -6.08 6.63 17.15
N ILE A 263 -7.39 6.92 17.37
CA ILE A 263 -8.34 5.99 17.97
C ILE A 263 -8.93 5.11 16.87
N TYR A 264 -8.26 4.01 16.55
CA TYR A 264 -8.60 3.16 15.41
C TYR A 264 -10.03 2.62 15.44
N ASP A 265 -10.57 2.30 16.62
CA ASP A 265 -11.92 1.75 16.73
C ASP A 265 -12.97 2.82 16.42
N ASN A 266 -12.79 4.03 16.91
CA ASN A 266 -13.65 5.16 16.57
C ASN A 266 -13.61 5.48 15.06
N ILE A 267 -12.41 5.43 14.48
CA ILE A 267 -12.24 5.64 13.02
C ILE A 267 -12.99 4.57 12.23
N LYS A 268 -12.93 3.29 12.63
CA LYS A 268 -13.66 2.20 11.97
C LYS A 268 -15.19 2.36 12.11
N GLU A 269 -15.66 2.76 13.28
CA GLU A 269 -17.09 3.00 13.53
C GLU A 269 -17.59 4.16 12.67
N LEU A 270 -16.87 5.28 12.66
CA LEU A 270 -17.23 6.44 11.84
C LEU A 270 -17.26 6.10 10.33
N VAL A 271 -16.25 5.38 9.85
CA VAL A 271 -16.21 4.92 8.46
C VAL A 271 -17.42 4.06 8.12
N LYS A 272 -17.73 3.09 8.98
CA LYS A 272 -18.91 2.22 8.79
C LYS A 272 -20.20 3.05 8.76
N TYR A 273 -20.38 3.94 9.72
CA TYR A 273 -21.55 4.83 9.79
C TYR A 273 -21.67 5.67 8.51
N THR A 274 -20.64 6.40 8.15
CA THR A 274 -20.62 7.30 6.98
C THR A 274 -20.95 6.57 5.67
N LEU A 275 -20.36 5.39 5.45
CA LEU A 275 -20.62 4.58 4.26
C LEU A 275 -22.04 4.01 4.26
N THR A 276 -22.57 3.61 5.42
CA THR A 276 -23.94 3.09 5.54
C THR A 276 -24.96 4.18 5.22
N GLU A 277 -24.79 5.37 5.75
CA GLU A 277 -25.73 6.49 5.51
C GLU A 277 -25.77 6.92 4.04
N ILE A 278 -24.62 7.04 3.41
CA ILE A 278 -24.52 7.44 1.99
C ILE A 278 -25.22 6.45 1.03
N PHE A 279 -25.16 5.16 1.33
CA PHE A 279 -25.70 4.15 0.43
C PHE A 279 -27.11 3.67 0.81
N ASN A 280 -27.63 4.14 1.95
CA ASN A 280 -29.04 3.92 2.33
C ASN A 280 -29.96 5.07 1.91
N GLU A 281 -29.41 6.22 1.48
CA GLU A 281 -30.16 7.30 0.82
C GLU A 281 -30.34 7.00 -0.69
#